data_5d8f18674f234855de3d3fffd192ec03
#
_entry.id   5d8f18674f234855de3d3fffd192ec03
#
_cell.length_a   1.000
_cell.length_b   1.000
_cell.length_c   1.000
_cell.angle_alpha   90.00
_cell.angle_beta   90.00
_cell.angle_gamma   90.00
#
_symmetry.space_group_name_H-M   'P 1'
#
loop_
_entity.id
_entity.type
_entity.pdbx_description
1 polymer ?
#
loop_
_entity_poly.entity_id
_entity_poly.type
_entity_poly.pdbx_seq_one_letter_code
_entity_poly.pdbx_strand_id
1 'polypeptide(L)'
;VRAAAWHIEDGKFKEDWVHNTENKDDVNSIWGACNHNLVTVDVDFDGKDEILSGPMAIDHDGSEMYAVKVYDNDGNAQKLAHGDAFDVAKTDPDFNGYMTWACHETSQLMANIEYHDARTGEVQWGYSKNKDTGRSRSADIDPTHKGFEVWGSTATIPANISGENIADTWNGFKFRKIDGTVDSDATIPMNFKVYWDGDLLSELLDGTTVSKYNWEDKSVDVLMTADDCASNSGTKAVPCISADLFGDWREEIVWKPQMKRK
;
A
#
# COMPACT_ATOMS: atom_id res chain seq x y z
N VAL A 1 -2.73 -6.65 -17.78
CA VAL A 1 -1.50 -5.94 -17.41
C VAL A 1 -0.53 -6.01 -18.59
N ARG A 2 0.19 -4.94 -18.84
CA ARG A 2 1.32 -4.93 -19.76
C ARG A 2 2.48 -4.23 -19.07
N ALA A 3 3.61 -4.92 -18.98
CA ALA A 3 4.84 -4.42 -18.41
C ALA A 3 6.01 -4.71 -19.35
N ALA A 4 7.08 -3.93 -19.26
CA ALA A 4 8.29 -4.17 -20.03
C ALA A 4 9.50 -3.65 -19.25
N ALA A 5 10.61 -4.37 -19.33
CA ALA A 5 11.90 -3.92 -18.85
C ALA A 5 12.81 -3.54 -20.02
N TRP A 6 13.58 -2.49 -19.81
CA TRP A 6 14.50 -1.94 -20.78
C TRP A 6 15.78 -1.49 -20.09
N HIS A 7 16.92 -1.72 -20.71
CA HIS A 7 18.19 -1.14 -20.27
C HIS A 7 18.81 -0.26 -21.36
N ILE A 8 19.86 0.47 -21.00
CA ILE A 8 20.65 1.27 -21.95
C ILE A 8 21.97 0.56 -22.22
N GLU A 9 22.18 0.19 -23.48
CA GLU A 9 23.44 -0.35 -23.97
C GLU A 9 23.91 0.48 -25.16
N ASP A 10 25.16 0.94 -25.15
CA ASP A 10 25.75 1.81 -26.17
C ASP A 10 24.91 3.06 -26.52
N GLY A 11 24.28 3.66 -25.49
CA GLY A 11 23.43 4.84 -25.62
C GLY A 11 22.08 4.59 -26.31
N LYS A 12 21.63 3.35 -26.41
CA LYS A 12 20.34 2.95 -26.98
C LYS A 12 19.53 2.13 -25.99
N PHE A 13 18.19 2.30 -26.05
CA PHE A 13 17.29 1.41 -25.34
C PHE A 13 17.30 0.03 -25.95
N LYS A 14 17.48 -0.98 -25.11
CA LYS A 14 17.34 -2.39 -25.42
C LYS A 14 16.24 -2.98 -24.58
N GLU A 15 15.36 -3.73 -25.21
CA GLU A 15 14.29 -4.46 -24.53
C GLU A 15 14.85 -5.73 -23.90
N ASP A 16 14.64 -5.89 -22.58
CA ASP A 16 14.96 -7.12 -21.88
C ASP A 16 13.81 -8.12 -22.01
N TRP A 17 12.61 -7.64 -21.69
CA TRP A 17 11.38 -8.44 -21.83
C TRP A 17 10.14 -7.56 -21.94
N VAL A 18 9.09 -8.14 -22.50
CA VAL A 18 7.72 -7.61 -22.47
C VAL A 18 6.78 -8.67 -21.93
N HIS A 19 6.10 -8.35 -20.84
CA HIS A 19 5.01 -9.16 -20.30
C HIS A 19 3.67 -8.61 -20.78
N ASN A 20 2.78 -9.48 -21.22
CA ASN A 20 1.42 -9.14 -21.65
C ASN A 20 0.44 -10.22 -21.20
N THR A 21 -0.41 -9.88 -20.24
CA THR A 21 -1.43 -10.78 -19.69
C THR A 21 -2.70 -10.69 -20.52
N GLU A 22 -3.14 -11.77 -21.13
CA GLU A 22 -4.35 -11.83 -21.97
C GLU A 22 -5.50 -12.64 -21.34
N ASN A 23 -5.19 -13.53 -20.40
CA ASN A 23 -6.17 -14.45 -19.84
C ASN A 23 -6.93 -13.83 -18.66
N LYS A 24 -8.05 -13.15 -18.95
CA LYS A 24 -8.91 -12.51 -17.94
C LYS A 24 -9.66 -13.49 -17.04
N ASP A 25 -9.92 -14.69 -17.51
CA ASP A 25 -10.76 -15.68 -16.82
C ASP A 25 -9.95 -16.63 -15.92
N ASP A 26 -8.61 -16.58 -16.02
CA ASP A 26 -7.73 -17.37 -15.16
C ASP A 26 -7.52 -16.67 -13.82
N VAL A 27 -7.91 -17.34 -12.75
CA VAL A 27 -7.75 -16.87 -11.38
C VAL A 27 -6.28 -16.75 -10.95
N ASN A 28 -5.37 -17.41 -11.66
CA ASN A 28 -3.94 -17.33 -11.40
C ASN A 28 -3.25 -16.21 -12.18
N SER A 29 -3.88 -15.69 -13.23
CA SER A 29 -3.33 -14.63 -14.04
C SER A 29 -3.38 -13.27 -13.33
N ILE A 30 -2.36 -12.44 -13.51
CA ILE A 30 -2.32 -11.06 -12.99
C ILE A 30 -3.23 -10.09 -13.76
N TRP A 31 -4.02 -10.56 -14.73
CA TRP A 31 -4.93 -9.71 -15.48
C TRP A 31 -5.91 -8.96 -14.56
N GLY A 32 -5.93 -7.62 -14.66
CA GLY A 32 -6.81 -6.77 -13.85
C GLY A 32 -6.40 -6.60 -12.38
N ALA A 33 -5.23 -7.10 -11.99
CA ALA A 33 -4.78 -7.12 -10.60
C ALA A 33 -3.78 -5.99 -10.25
N CYS A 34 -3.49 -5.04 -11.14
CA CYS A 34 -2.54 -3.97 -10.85
C CYS A 34 -3.20 -2.75 -10.20
N ASN A 35 -2.45 -2.05 -9.37
CA ASN A 35 -2.82 -0.75 -8.81
C ASN A 35 -2.31 0.41 -9.70
N HIS A 36 -2.54 1.66 -9.27
CA HIS A 36 -2.09 2.86 -9.99
C HIS A 36 -0.60 3.18 -9.80
N ASN A 37 0.05 2.55 -8.86
CA ASN A 37 1.49 2.68 -8.60
C ASN A 37 2.16 1.31 -8.65
N LEU A 38 3.48 1.32 -8.69
CA LEU A 38 4.31 0.12 -8.61
C LEU A 38 5.48 0.38 -7.66
N VAL A 39 6.02 -0.71 -7.13
CA VAL A 39 7.25 -0.74 -6.32
C VAL A 39 8.17 -1.77 -6.94
N THR A 40 9.47 -1.49 -6.96
CA THR A 40 10.50 -2.48 -7.26
C THR A 40 11.28 -2.79 -6.01
N VAL A 41 11.45 -4.05 -5.70
CA VAL A 41 12.16 -4.54 -4.51
C VAL A 41 12.47 -6.02 -4.67
N ASP A 42 13.65 -6.42 -4.23
CA ASP A 42 14.11 -7.82 -4.16
C ASP A 42 13.37 -8.55 -3.02
N VAL A 43 12.21 -9.16 -3.34
CA VAL A 43 11.37 -9.82 -2.33
C VAL A 43 11.75 -11.26 -2.09
N ASP A 44 12.49 -11.89 -2.99
CA ASP A 44 12.92 -13.29 -2.86
C ASP A 44 14.40 -13.45 -2.52
N PHE A 45 15.13 -12.32 -2.44
CA PHE A 45 16.53 -12.23 -2.05
C PHE A 45 17.50 -12.88 -3.04
N ASP A 46 17.17 -12.84 -4.34
CA ASP A 46 18.06 -13.33 -5.42
C ASP A 46 19.04 -12.25 -5.90
N GLY A 47 18.92 -11.02 -5.42
CA GLY A 47 19.77 -9.87 -5.76
C GLY A 47 19.25 -9.05 -6.94
N LYS A 48 18.02 -9.26 -7.37
CA LYS A 48 17.34 -8.49 -8.42
C LYS A 48 15.96 -8.09 -7.94
N ASP A 49 15.46 -6.96 -8.43
CA ASP A 49 14.18 -6.44 -8.01
C ASP A 49 13.02 -7.03 -8.81
N GLU A 50 11.97 -7.42 -8.13
CA GLU A 50 10.66 -7.73 -8.67
C GLU A 50 9.81 -6.47 -8.84
N ILE A 51 8.80 -6.56 -9.68
CA ILE A 51 7.78 -5.52 -9.87
C ILE A 51 6.51 -5.93 -9.13
N LEU A 52 6.15 -5.16 -8.10
CA LEU A 52 4.90 -5.32 -7.36
C LEU A 52 3.93 -4.19 -7.70
N SER A 53 2.65 -4.51 -7.85
CA SER A 53 1.59 -3.52 -8.07
C SER A 53 0.27 -3.98 -7.45
N GLY A 54 0.08 -3.68 -6.16
CA GLY A 54 -1.06 -4.15 -5.38
C GLY A 54 -1.09 -5.67 -5.27
N PRO A 55 -2.17 -6.34 -5.73
CA PRO A 55 -2.33 -7.77 -5.56
C PRO A 55 -1.61 -8.62 -6.63
N MET A 56 -0.48 -8.17 -7.15
CA MET A 56 0.30 -8.93 -8.12
C MET A 56 1.80 -8.68 -8.02
N ALA A 57 2.59 -9.66 -8.45
CA ALA A 57 4.02 -9.50 -8.69
C ALA A 57 4.46 -10.14 -10.00
N ILE A 58 5.48 -9.50 -10.61
CA ILE A 58 6.20 -9.97 -11.80
C ILE A 58 7.67 -10.07 -11.40
N ASP A 59 8.29 -11.19 -11.69
CA ASP A 59 9.69 -11.46 -11.46
C ASP A 59 10.59 -10.57 -12.36
N HIS A 60 11.84 -10.40 -11.97
CA HIS A 60 12.85 -9.63 -12.70
C HIS A 60 13.01 -10.07 -14.18
N ASP A 61 12.70 -11.33 -14.51
CA ASP A 61 12.77 -11.88 -15.87
C ASP A 61 11.48 -11.72 -16.70
N GLY A 62 10.44 -11.11 -16.10
CA GLY A 62 9.14 -10.87 -16.73
C GLY A 62 8.12 -11.98 -16.55
N SER A 63 8.44 -13.03 -15.80
CA SER A 63 7.47 -14.09 -15.46
C SER A 63 6.50 -13.65 -14.36
N GLU A 64 5.25 -14.14 -14.38
CA GLU A 64 4.28 -13.88 -13.31
C GLU A 64 4.66 -14.66 -12.06
N MET A 65 4.87 -13.98 -10.91
CA MET A 65 5.08 -14.65 -9.64
C MET A 65 3.74 -15.10 -9.06
N TYR A 66 2.81 -14.15 -8.89
CA TYR A 66 1.47 -14.44 -8.36
C TYR A 66 0.45 -13.35 -8.71
N ALA A 67 -0.83 -13.76 -8.66
CA ALA A 67 -1.98 -12.89 -8.41
C ALA A 67 -2.56 -13.27 -7.05
N VAL A 68 -2.75 -12.31 -6.15
CA VAL A 68 -3.28 -12.56 -4.80
C VAL A 68 -4.70 -13.10 -4.87
N LYS A 69 -4.96 -14.13 -4.11
CA LYS A 69 -6.25 -14.84 -4.04
C LYS A 69 -6.68 -15.03 -2.60
N VAL A 70 -7.98 -14.99 -2.40
CA VAL A 70 -8.65 -15.44 -1.19
C VAL A 70 -9.62 -16.58 -1.54
N TYR A 71 -10.01 -17.37 -0.58
CA TYR A 71 -10.83 -18.57 -0.82
C TYR A 71 -12.11 -18.50 0.01
N ASP A 72 -13.23 -18.87 -0.58
CA ASP A 72 -14.49 -19.02 0.15
C ASP A 72 -14.51 -20.31 0.98
N ASN A 73 -15.61 -20.53 1.73
CA ASN A 73 -15.76 -21.71 2.58
C ASN A 73 -15.84 -23.03 1.80
N ASP A 74 -16.14 -22.99 0.53
CA ASP A 74 -16.20 -24.14 -0.37
C ASP A 74 -14.86 -24.38 -1.09
N GLY A 75 -13.85 -23.52 -0.84
CA GLY A 75 -12.53 -23.60 -1.43
C GLY A 75 -12.42 -22.97 -2.82
N ASN A 76 -13.45 -22.21 -3.27
CA ASN A 76 -13.36 -21.49 -4.55
C ASN A 76 -12.48 -20.27 -4.40
N ALA A 77 -11.53 -20.12 -5.31
CA ALA A 77 -10.63 -18.98 -5.33
C ALA A 77 -11.31 -17.72 -5.89
N GLN A 78 -11.11 -16.59 -5.22
CA GLN A 78 -11.41 -15.27 -5.74
C GLN A 78 -10.09 -14.50 -5.87
N LYS A 79 -9.75 -14.08 -7.08
CA LYS A 79 -8.63 -13.18 -7.34
C LYS A 79 -8.98 -11.78 -6.86
N LEU A 80 -8.05 -11.13 -6.16
CA LEU A 80 -8.22 -9.75 -5.77
C LEU A 80 -8.01 -8.83 -6.98
N ALA A 81 -8.80 -7.77 -7.02
CA ALA A 81 -8.88 -6.88 -8.17
C ALA A 81 -8.02 -5.63 -7.99
N HIS A 82 -8.04 -4.80 -9.02
CA HIS A 82 -7.46 -3.46 -9.03
C HIS A 82 -7.75 -2.65 -7.77
N GLY A 83 -6.80 -1.83 -7.38
CA GLY A 83 -6.92 -0.89 -6.26
C GLY A 83 -6.11 0.39 -6.49
N ASP A 84 -6.33 1.37 -5.61
CA ASP A 84 -5.73 2.70 -5.73
C ASP A 84 -4.40 2.85 -5.00
N ALA A 85 -4.18 2.08 -3.93
CA ALA A 85 -3.03 2.26 -3.07
C ALA A 85 -2.55 0.94 -2.47
N PHE A 86 -1.25 0.85 -2.27
CA PHE A 86 -0.61 -0.22 -1.51
C PHE A 86 0.76 0.26 -0.99
N ASP A 87 1.25 -0.41 0.03
CA ASP A 87 2.59 -0.26 0.57
C ASP A 87 3.30 -1.62 0.59
N VAL A 88 4.60 -1.60 0.31
CA VAL A 88 5.50 -2.75 0.49
C VAL A 88 6.60 -2.33 1.45
N ALA A 89 6.78 -3.06 2.54
CA ALA A 89 7.81 -2.76 3.53
C ALA A 89 8.15 -3.98 4.40
N LYS A 90 9.24 -3.91 5.14
CA LYS A 90 9.54 -4.81 6.24
C LYS A 90 8.75 -4.37 7.48
N THR A 91 7.45 -4.61 7.45
CA THR A 91 6.52 -4.11 8.45
C THR A 91 6.53 -4.90 9.75
N ASP A 92 6.84 -6.20 9.66
CA ASP A 92 6.95 -7.10 10.81
C ASP A 92 8.42 -7.41 11.10
N PRO A 93 8.98 -6.95 12.23
CA PRO A 93 10.37 -7.22 12.56
C PRO A 93 10.68 -8.70 12.91
N ASP A 94 9.66 -9.52 13.11
CA ASP A 94 9.81 -10.97 13.31
C ASP A 94 9.72 -11.76 12.00
N PHE A 95 9.29 -11.13 10.92
CA PHE A 95 9.21 -11.73 9.60
C PHE A 95 10.43 -11.34 8.75
N ASN A 96 11.17 -12.35 8.27
CA ASN A 96 12.33 -12.11 7.41
C ASN A 96 11.91 -11.96 5.95
N GLY A 97 11.27 -10.85 5.62
CA GLY A 97 10.76 -10.58 4.28
C GLY A 97 10.07 -9.23 4.18
N TYR A 98 9.44 -9.01 3.04
CA TYR A 98 8.59 -7.86 2.79
C TYR A 98 7.13 -8.28 2.85
N MET A 99 6.31 -7.38 3.35
CA MET A 99 4.86 -7.54 3.38
C MET A 99 4.20 -6.44 2.57
N THR A 100 3.05 -6.75 2.03
CA THR A 100 2.22 -5.78 1.30
C THR A 100 0.94 -5.51 2.08
N TRP A 101 0.56 -4.25 2.19
CA TRP A 101 -0.76 -3.80 2.62
C TRP A 101 -1.44 -3.13 1.44
N ALA A 102 -2.52 -3.71 0.93
CA ALA A 102 -3.17 -3.27 -0.31
C ALA A 102 -4.68 -3.10 -0.16
N CYS A 103 -5.25 -2.09 -0.83
CA CYS A 103 -6.69 -1.90 -0.94
C CYS A 103 -7.20 -2.19 -2.35
N HIS A 104 -8.50 -2.53 -2.46
CA HIS A 104 -9.15 -2.93 -3.69
C HIS A 104 -10.45 -2.17 -3.92
N GLU A 105 -10.68 -1.73 -5.15
CA GLU A 105 -11.82 -0.89 -5.52
C GLU A 105 -13.14 -1.66 -5.71
N THR A 106 -13.08 -2.95 -5.91
CA THR A 106 -14.28 -3.75 -6.21
C THR A 106 -15.06 -4.08 -4.94
N SER A 107 -16.35 -3.73 -4.93
CA SER A 107 -17.23 -3.87 -3.76
C SER A 107 -17.64 -5.32 -3.42
N GLN A 108 -17.37 -6.30 -4.29
CA GLN A 108 -17.82 -7.68 -4.12
C GLN A 108 -16.67 -8.64 -3.75
N LEU A 109 -15.57 -8.10 -3.25
CA LEU A 109 -14.43 -8.91 -2.83
C LEU A 109 -14.62 -9.45 -1.42
N MET A 110 -14.10 -10.64 -1.18
CA MET A 110 -13.97 -11.22 0.16
C MET A 110 -13.01 -10.42 1.03
N ALA A 111 -12.01 -9.75 0.42
CA ALA A 111 -11.12 -8.81 1.08
C ALA A 111 -11.08 -7.48 0.29
N ASN A 112 -11.44 -6.37 0.92
CA ASN A 112 -11.34 -5.04 0.32
C ASN A 112 -10.02 -4.35 0.67
N ILE A 113 -9.38 -4.80 1.74
CA ILE A 113 -8.04 -4.39 2.15
C ILE A 113 -7.40 -5.59 2.85
N GLU A 114 -6.14 -5.88 2.54
CA GLU A 114 -5.51 -7.10 3.03
C GLU A 114 -4.00 -6.93 3.22
N TYR A 115 -3.44 -7.83 4.03
CA TYR A 115 -2.04 -7.95 4.37
C TYR A 115 -1.50 -9.28 3.88
N HIS A 116 -0.55 -9.26 2.94
CA HIS A 116 0.01 -10.46 2.35
C HIS A 116 1.54 -10.46 2.30
N ASP A 117 2.10 -11.64 2.24
CA ASP A 117 3.52 -11.85 1.97
C ASP A 117 3.85 -11.38 0.54
N ALA A 118 4.77 -10.42 0.42
CA ALA A 118 5.13 -9.81 -0.85
C ALA A 118 5.86 -10.75 -1.82
N ARG A 119 6.44 -11.84 -1.31
CA ARG A 119 7.11 -12.87 -2.12
C ARG A 119 6.14 -13.88 -2.72
N THR A 120 5.12 -14.28 -1.96
CA THR A 120 4.25 -15.41 -2.32
C THR A 120 2.84 -15.03 -2.69
N GLY A 121 2.39 -13.82 -2.30
CA GLY A 121 1.00 -13.39 -2.41
C GLY A 121 0.06 -14.06 -1.40
N GLU A 122 0.60 -14.76 -0.38
CA GLU A 122 -0.20 -15.41 0.64
C GLU A 122 -0.79 -14.40 1.62
N VAL A 123 -2.13 -14.32 1.66
CA VAL A 123 -2.85 -13.39 2.53
C VAL A 123 -2.81 -13.88 3.97
N GLN A 124 -2.34 -13.04 4.86
CA GLN A 124 -2.26 -13.33 6.29
C GLN A 124 -3.58 -12.95 7.00
N TRP A 125 -4.11 -11.78 6.66
CA TRP A 125 -5.37 -11.28 7.19
C TRP A 125 -5.86 -10.05 6.43
N GLY A 126 -7.06 -9.56 6.72
CA GLY A 126 -7.61 -8.38 6.07
C GLY A 126 -8.99 -7.96 6.57
N TYR A 127 -9.59 -7.01 5.88
CA TYR A 127 -10.95 -6.53 6.14
C TYR A 127 -11.84 -6.70 4.91
N SER A 128 -13.10 -7.09 5.16
CA SER A 128 -14.14 -7.20 4.16
C SER A 128 -15.29 -6.25 4.49
N LYS A 129 -15.68 -5.40 3.56
CA LYS A 129 -16.78 -4.41 3.76
C LYS A 129 -17.72 -4.32 2.58
N ASN A 130 -17.71 -5.17 1.63
CA ASN A 130 -18.57 -5.07 0.44
C ASN A 130 -18.68 -3.61 -0.10
N LYS A 131 -17.57 -2.90 -0.14
CA LYS A 131 -17.46 -1.51 -0.57
C LYS A 131 -16.11 -1.28 -1.20
N ASP A 132 -16.07 -0.45 -2.21
CA ASP A 132 -14.86 0.12 -2.79
C ASP A 132 -13.96 0.74 -1.70
N THR A 133 -12.68 0.38 -1.70
CA THR A 133 -11.67 0.89 -0.77
C THR A 133 -10.56 1.58 -1.56
N GLY A 134 -10.63 2.91 -1.61
CA GLY A 134 -9.76 3.72 -2.46
C GLY A 134 -8.44 4.16 -1.83
N ARG A 135 -8.18 3.83 -0.56
CA ARG A 135 -6.94 4.22 0.15
C ARG A 135 -6.54 3.20 1.18
N SER A 136 -5.23 3.03 1.29
CA SER A 136 -4.59 2.24 2.34
C SER A 136 -3.22 2.82 2.67
N ARG A 137 -2.77 2.59 3.90
CA ARG A 137 -1.45 3.00 4.38
C ARG A 137 -0.94 2.02 5.41
N SER A 138 0.37 1.77 5.38
CA SER A 138 1.12 1.13 6.46
C SER A 138 2.26 2.02 6.91
N ALA A 139 2.41 2.20 8.22
CA ALA A 139 3.49 3.01 8.80
C ALA A 139 3.70 2.63 10.26
N ASP A 140 4.90 2.83 10.77
CA ASP A 140 5.20 2.77 12.18
C ASP A 140 4.81 4.11 12.81
N ILE A 141 3.68 4.15 13.54
CA ILE A 141 3.10 5.36 14.13
C ILE A 141 2.75 5.21 15.61
N ASP A 142 2.84 4.00 16.16
CA ASP A 142 2.53 3.70 17.54
C ASP A 142 3.66 2.88 18.20
N PRO A 143 4.55 3.50 18.99
CA PRO A 143 5.72 2.83 19.56
C PRO A 143 5.37 1.81 20.65
N THR A 144 4.11 1.68 21.03
CA THR A 144 3.65 0.69 22.01
C THR A 144 3.45 -0.69 21.40
N HIS A 145 3.43 -0.77 20.07
CA HIS A 145 3.34 -2.01 19.33
C HIS A 145 4.66 -2.33 18.61
N LYS A 146 4.87 -3.60 18.34
CA LYS A 146 6.00 -4.06 17.55
C LYS A 146 5.62 -4.10 16.08
N GLY A 147 6.39 -3.41 15.24
CA GLY A 147 6.11 -3.30 13.81
C GLY A 147 5.14 -2.18 13.47
N PHE A 148 4.68 -2.18 12.24
CA PHE A 148 3.85 -1.10 11.70
C PHE A 148 2.38 -1.22 12.11
N GLU A 149 1.67 -0.12 12.04
CA GLU A 149 0.21 -0.07 11.96
C GLU A 149 -0.24 -0.03 10.51
N VAL A 150 -1.46 -0.53 10.27
CA VAL A 150 -2.11 -0.54 8.96
C VAL A 150 -3.54 -0.01 9.07
N TRP A 151 -3.94 0.81 8.11
CA TRP A 151 -5.29 1.37 8.04
C TRP A 151 -5.68 1.71 6.60
N GLY A 152 -6.92 2.15 6.40
CA GLY A 152 -7.42 2.55 5.09
C GLY A 152 -8.84 3.05 5.14
N SER A 153 -9.40 3.45 4.01
CA SER A 153 -10.76 4.02 3.92
C SER A 153 -11.88 3.05 4.30
N THR A 154 -11.56 1.77 4.42
CA THR A 154 -12.48 0.73 4.92
C THR A 154 -12.25 0.45 6.41
N ALA A 155 -11.01 0.59 6.89
CA ALA A 155 -10.58 0.35 8.26
C ALA A 155 -9.79 1.57 8.72
N THR A 156 -10.51 2.59 9.20
CA THR A 156 -9.97 3.93 9.48
C THR A 156 -9.19 4.02 10.79
N ILE A 157 -9.36 3.05 11.69
CA ILE A 157 -8.58 2.95 12.93
C ILE A 157 -7.35 2.10 12.63
N PRO A 158 -6.14 2.58 12.95
CA PRO A 158 -4.93 1.80 12.80
C PRO A 158 -5.01 0.48 13.56
N ALA A 159 -4.65 -0.60 12.91
CA ALA A 159 -4.50 -1.92 13.52
C ALA A 159 -3.03 -2.33 13.45
N ASN A 160 -2.51 -2.92 14.52
CA ASN A 160 -1.18 -3.50 14.48
C ASN A 160 -1.14 -4.66 13.47
N ILE A 161 -0.01 -4.82 12.82
CA ILE A 161 0.19 -5.83 11.76
C ILE A 161 0.00 -7.26 12.22
N SER A 162 0.13 -7.55 13.51
CA SER A 162 -0.14 -8.88 14.06
C SER A 162 -1.61 -9.33 13.89
N GLY A 163 -2.49 -8.39 13.52
CA GLY A 163 -3.92 -8.65 13.44
C GLY A 163 -4.55 -8.89 14.82
N GLU A 164 -3.95 -8.39 15.90
CA GLU A 164 -4.55 -8.39 17.23
C GLU A 164 -5.91 -7.68 17.18
N ASN A 165 -6.89 -8.25 17.86
CA ASN A 165 -8.30 -7.81 17.87
C ASN A 165 -9.09 -8.10 16.58
N ILE A 166 -8.56 -8.84 15.63
CA ILE A 166 -9.35 -9.38 14.51
C ILE A 166 -10.03 -10.65 15.00
N ALA A 167 -11.31 -10.53 15.37
CA ALA A 167 -12.04 -11.60 16.03
C ALA A 167 -12.62 -12.64 15.06
N ASP A 168 -12.80 -12.29 13.80
CA ASP A 168 -13.50 -13.12 12.83
C ASP A 168 -12.48 -13.88 11.97
N THR A 169 -12.65 -15.20 11.90
CA THR A 169 -11.92 -16.04 10.95
C THR A 169 -12.88 -16.48 9.86
N TRP A 170 -12.47 -16.35 8.61
CA TRP A 170 -13.19 -16.89 7.48
C TRP A 170 -12.26 -17.81 6.70
N ASN A 171 -12.66 -19.07 6.60
CA ASN A 171 -11.94 -20.09 5.86
C ASN A 171 -10.44 -20.22 6.20
N GLY A 172 -10.10 -20.09 7.49
CA GLY A 172 -8.71 -20.15 7.96
C GLY A 172 -7.95 -18.83 7.87
N PHE A 173 -8.51 -17.82 7.21
CA PHE A 173 -7.96 -16.46 7.17
C PHE A 173 -8.62 -15.58 8.24
N LYS A 174 -7.83 -14.68 8.80
CA LYS A 174 -8.32 -13.68 9.75
C LYS A 174 -8.91 -12.50 8.98
N PHE A 175 -10.21 -12.52 8.71
CA PHE A 175 -10.91 -11.37 8.14
C PHE A 175 -11.90 -10.79 9.13
N ARG A 176 -11.89 -9.49 9.26
CA ARG A 176 -12.93 -8.76 9.98
C ARG A 176 -13.96 -8.23 9.00
N LYS A 177 -15.20 -8.66 9.15
CA LYS A 177 -16.32 -8.05 8.46
C LYS A 177 -16.69 -6.74 9.13
N ILE A 178 -16.62 -5.64 8.41
CA ILE A 178 -17.00 -4.32 8.90
C ILE A 178 -18.46 -4.07 8.48
N ASP A 179 -19.37 -4.00 9.43
CA ASP A 179 -20.82 -3.89 9.21
C ASP A 179 -21.33 -2.46 8.96
N GLY A 180 -20.45 -1.50 8.73
CA GLY A 180 -20.81 -0.12 8.43
C GLY A 180 -20.80 0.84 9.64
N THR A 181 -20.65 0.35 10.84
CA THR A 181 -20.45 1.16 12.05
C THR A 181 -18.96 1.44 12.30
N VAL A 182 -18.28 1.92 11.28
CA VAL A 182 -16.90 2.40 11.47
C VAL A 182 -17.02 3.71 12.24
N ASP A 183 -16.38 3.77 13.41
CA ASP A 183 -16.27 4.98 14.20
C ASP A 183 -15.59 6.06 13.33
N SER A 184 -16.40 7.04 12.89
CA SER A 184 -15.99 7.99 11.85
C SER A 184 -15.16 9.14 12.38
N ASP A 185 -14.85 9.17 13.67
CA ASP A 185 -14.32 10.35 14.32
C ASP A 185 -12.80 10.47 14.29
N ALA A 186 -12.06 9.43 13.95
CA ALA A 186 -10.61 9.50 13.76
C ALA A 186 -10.25 9.37 12.27
N THR A 187 -10.33 10.47 11.53
CA THR A 187 -9.83 10.50 10.14
C THR A 187 -8.31 10.65 10.16
N ILE A 188 -7.61 9.53 10.24
CA ILE A 188 -6.15 9.51 10.13
C ILE A 188 -5.78 9.69 8.66
N PRO A 189 -4.93 10.65 8.31
CA PRO A 189 -4.42 10.82 6.94
C PRO A 189 -3.86 9.51 6.40
N MET A 190 -4.17 9.18 5.15
CA MET A 190 -3.82 7.89 4.55
C MET A 190 -3.30 8.00 3.11
N ASN A 191 -3.03 9.22 2.62
CA ASN A 191 -2.50 9.37 1.28
C ASN A 191 -1.01 9.06 1.21
N PHE A 192 -0.19 9.59 2.15
CA PHE A 192 1.25 9.33 2.19
C PHE A 192 1.76 9.26 3.62
N LYS A 193 2.90 8.62 3.79
CA LYS A 193 3.76 8.70 4.98
C LYS A 193 5.09 9.33 4.60
N VAL A 194 5.79 9.88 5.57
CA VAL A 194 7.08 10.53 5.40
C VAL A 194 7.89 10.44 6.70
N TYR A 195 9.20 10.23 6.61
CA TYR A 195 10.12 10.39 7.74
C TYR A 195 10.59 11.85 7.75
N TRP A 196 9.87 12.71 8.46
CA TRP A 196 10.05 14.16 8.37
C TRP A 196 10.72 14.78 9.58
N ASP A 197 10.40 14.32 10.78
CA ASP A 197 11.01 14.82 12.01
C ASP A 197 12.24 14.01 12.46
N GLY A 198 12.67 14.13 13.69
CA GLY A 198 13.91 13.52 14.17
C GLY A 198 13.75 12.18 14.89
N ASP A 199 12.55 11.63 14.97
CA ASP A 199 12.33 10.32 15.59
C ASP A 199 12.12 9.20 14.55
N LEU A 200 11.91 7.97 15.00
CA LEU A 200 11.80 6.81 14.12
C LEU A 200 10.36 6.51 13.65
N LEU A 201 9.37 7.24 14.19
CA LEU A 201 7.98 7.08 13.77
C LEU A 201 7.74 7.86 12.47
N SER A 202 6.83 7.35 11.66
CA SER A 202 6.44 8.04 10.43
C SER A 202 5.47 9.18 10.71
N GLU A 203 5.64 10.31 10.03
CA GLU A 203 4.62 11.33 9.89
C GLU A 203 3.67 11.01 8.74
N LEU A 204 2.51 11.67 8.77
CA LEU A 204 1.43 11.53 7.82
C LEU A 204 1.38 12.76 6.93
N LEU A 205 1.42 12.54 5.61
CA LEU A 205 1.37 13.62 4.63
C LEU A 205 0.06 13.54 3.84
N ASP A 206 -0.71 14.63 3.89
CA ASP A 206 -1.91 14.80 3.07
C ASP A 206 -2.01 16.22 2.52
N GLY A 207 -2.16 16.34 1.22
CA GLY A 207 -2.14 17.63 0.55
C GLY A 207 -0.84 18.38 0.76
N THR A 208 -0.88 19.48 1.52
CA THR A 208 0.28 20.28 1.90
C THR A 208 0.51 20.30 3.42
N THR A 209 -0.08 19.33 4.12
CA THR A 209 -0.03 19.23 5.58
C THR A 209 0.76 18.00 6.00
N VAL A 210 1.69 18.19 6.90
CA VAL A 210 2.41 17.12 7.63
C VAL A 210 1.84 17.05 9.03
N SER A 211 1.46 15.86 9.45
CA SER A 211 0.86 15.58 10.74
C SER A 211 1.51 14.37 11.40
N LYS A 212 1.40 14.27 12.70
CA LYS A 212 1.85 13.11 13.48
C LYS A 212 0.69 12.46 14.19
N TYR A 213 0.66 11.15 14.19
CA TYR A 213 -0.31 10.39 14.99
C TYR A 213 0.11 10.45 16.46
N ASN A 214 -0.80 10.91 17.31
CA ASN A 214 -0.66 10.89 18.76
C ASN A 214 -1.26 9.57 19.26
N TRP A 215 -0.40 8.60 19.54
CA TRP A 215 -0.80 7.26 19.95
C TRP A 215 -1.39 7.23 21.38
N GLU A 216 -1.04 8.18 22.25
CA GLU A 216 -1.58 8.29 23.61
C GLU A 216 -3.05 8.73 23.59
N ASP A 217 -3.34 9.77 22.85
CA ASP A 217 -4.69 10.37 22.75
C ASP A 217 -5.51 9.81 21.58
N LYS A 218 -4.89 9.02 20.68
CA LYS A 218 -5.48 8.51 19.44
C LYS A 218 -6.01 9.63 18.53
N SER A 219 -5.25 10.70 18.46
CA SER A 219 -5.55 11.90 17.69
C SER A 219 -4.47 12.16 16.63
N VAL A 220 -4.64 13.20 15.84
CA VAL A 220 -3.68 13.63 14.83
C VAL A 220 -3.27 15.06 15.10
N ASP A 221 -1.99 15.28 15.37
CA ASP A 221 -1.40 16.58 15.61
C ASP A 221 -0.82 17.14 14.30
N VAL A 222 -1.24 18.34 13.89
CA VAL A 222 -0.68 19.02 12.73
C VAL A 222 0.68 19.61 13.10
N LEU A 223 1.74 19.17 12.43
CA LEU A 223 3.08 19.69 12.63
C LEU A 223 3.36 20.90 11.73
N MET A 224 2.91 20.85 10.46
CA MET A 224 3.18 21.91 9.50
C MET A 224 2.13 21.91 8.37
N THR A 225 1.80 23.08 7.87
CA THR A 225 1.05 23.28 6.63
C THR A 225 1.78 24.28 5.74
N ALA A 226 1.99 23.92 4.49
CA ALA A 226 2.63 24.79 3.49
C ALA A 226 1.55 25.63 2.76
N ASP A 227 1.29 26.84 3.27
CA ASP A 227 0.15 27.69 2.85
C ASP A 227 0.21 28.18 1.41
N ASP A 228 1.40 28.44 0.87
CA ASP A 228 1.60 28.93 -0.49
C ASP A 228 1.86 27.80 -1.52
N CYS A 229 1.58 26.55 -1.13
CA CYS A 229 1.82 25.36 -1.92
C CYS A 229 0.53 24.65 -2.31
N ALA A 230 0.62 23.73 -3.25
CA ALA A 230 -0.47 22.87 -3.65
C ALA A 230 0.04 21.47 -4.04
N SER A 231 -0.75 20.45 -3.73
CA SER A 231 -0.55 19.09 -4.24
C SER A 231 -0.93 18.98 -5.72
N ASN A 232 -0.49 17.92 -6.39
CA ASN A 232 -0.69 17.75 -7.84
C ASN A 232 -2.08 17.21 -8.22
N SER A 233 -2.78 16.55 -7.35
CA SER A 233 -4.14 16.06 -7.62
C SER A 233 -5.05 16.35 -6.44
N GLY A 234 -6.34 16.59 -6.72
CA GLY A 234 -7.30 16.95 -5.69
C GLY A 234 -7.55 15.84 -4.68
N THR A 235 -7.80 14.63 -5.15
CA THR A 235 -8.16 13.47 -4.30
C THR A 235 -6.96 12.65 -3.84
N LYS A 236 -5.95 12.51 -4.70
CA LYS A 236 -4.74 11.74 -4.38
C LYS A 236 -3.73 12.57 -3.58
N ALA A 237 -3.86 13.89 -3.59
CA ALA A 237 -3.03 14.84 -2.84
C ALA A 237 -1.51 14.64 -3.01
N VAL A 238 -1.07 14.29 -4.22
CA VAL A 238 0.31 13.87 -4.54
C VAL A 238 1.29 15.02 -4.43
N PRO A 239 2.38 14.93 -3.65
CA PRO A 239 3.48 15.90 -3.72
C PRO A 239 4.21 15.82 -5.07
N CYS A 240 5.11 16.73 -5.38
CA CYS A 240 5.99 16.59 -6.54
C CYS A 240 7.03 15.50 -6.31
N ILE A 241 7.58 15.45 -5.09
CA ILE A 241 8.48 14.40 -4.61
C ILE A 241 8.43 14.36 -3.09
N SER A 242 8.61 13.18 -2.51
CA SER A 242 8.95 12.93 -1.12
C SER A 242 10.10 11.92 -1.11
N ALA A 243 11.25 12.32 -0.62
CA ALA A 243 12.45 11.49 -0.57
C ALA A 243 13.52 12.15 0.30
N ASP A 244 14.47 11.37 0.79
CA ASP A 244 15.71 11.89 1.41
C ASP A 244 16.60 12.51 0.33
N LEU A 245 16.45 13.82 0.12
CA LEU A 245 17.19 14.57 -0.88
C LEU A 245 18.56 15.06 -0.39
N PHE A 246 18.74 15.15 0.92
CA PHE A 246 19.98 15.63 1.53
C PHE A 246 20.89 14.51 2.04
N GLY A 247 20.41 13.26 2.06
CA GLY A 247 21.17 12.11 2.49
C GLY A 247 21.31 12.03 4.01
N ASP A 248 20.32 12.54 4.75
CA ASP A 248 20.35 12.55 6.22
C ASP A 248 19.23 11.69 6.84
N TRP A 249 18.64 10.77 6.04
CA TRP A 249 17.57 9.82 6.29
C TRP A 249 16.15 10.44 6.43
N ARG A 250 16.04 11.70 6.76
CA ARG A 250 14.76 12.40 6.77
C ARG A 250 14.35 12.73 5.35
N GLU A 251 13.06 12.67 5.09
CA GLU A 251 12.53 12.91 3.76
C GLU A 251 12.10 14.36 3.59
N GLU A 252 12.59 14.99 2.55
CA GLU A 252 12.10 16.30 2.09
C GLU A 252 10.84 16.11 1.25
N ILE A 253 9.94 17.08 1.37
CA ILE A 253 8.71 17.15 0.58
C ILE A 253 8.75 18.35 -0.33
N VAL A 254 8.62 18.13 -1.63
CA VAL A 254 8.58 19.18 -2.63
C VAL A 254 7.15 19.32 -3.15
N TRP A 255 6.59 20.52 -3.04
CA TRP A 255 5.29 20.88 -3.61
C TRP A 255 5.45 21.90 -4.73
N LYS A 256 4.45 21.98 -5.60
CA LYS A 256 4.34 23.11 -6.52
C LYS A 256 3.81 24.35 -5.80
N PRO A 257 4.19 25.55 -6.22
CA PRO A 257 3.59 26.76 -5.67
C PRO A 257 2.10 26.84 -6.05
N GLN A 258 1.30 27.38 -5.14
CA GLN A 258 -0.10 27.69 -5.43
C GLN A 258 -0.18 28.84 -6.44
N MET A 259 -0.68 28.53 -7.64
CA MET A 259 -0.86 29.57 -8.65
C MET A 259 -2.00 30.50 -8.23
N LYS A 260 -1.66 31.76 -7.86
CA LYS A 260 -2.67 32.81 -7.68
C LYS A 260 -3.25 33.10 -9.06
N ARG A 261 -4.52 32.78 -9.28
CA ARG A 261 -5.22 33.26 -10.48
C ARG A 261 -5.19 34.81 -10.46
N LYS A 262 -4.58 35.39 -11.49
CA LYS A 262 -4.64 36.85 -11.74
C LYS A 262 -6.04 37.25 -12.17
#